data_e1e091e3090f46d3fc0042995fa77876
#
_entry.id   e1e091e3090f46d3fc0042995fa77876
#
_cell.length_a   1.000
_cell.length_b   1.000
_cell.length_c   1.000
_cell.angle_alpha   90.00
_cell.angle_beta   90.00
_cell.angle_gamma   90.00
#
_symmetry.space_group_name_H-M   'P 1'
#
loop_
_entity.id
_entity.type
_entity.pdbx_description
1 polymer ?
#
loop_
_entity_poly.entity_id
_entity_poly.type
_entity_poly.pdbx_seq_one_letter_code
_entity_poly.pdbx_strand_id
1 'polypeptide(L)'
;MTKGLSAIVMAAGQGTRMKSELPKVLHPLLGRTLLSHAMHAVMGLEPESLVVVVRHDRDRVEAEALRVYPEAIIADQDEVPGTGRAVQCGLEGAALAGADLHGTILVTNADVPLLETDTLQALVEAHEEAGAAVTAMTAIVADATGYGRMLRTGGPNGPLSGIVEHRDATEEQLQILEINAGIYAFDANFLKEALEQIGSDNDQGEVYLTDTIELATRAGLLAQAFVLEDIWQAEGCNDRAQLSDLRDELLSRVCRAHQIAGVSIVDPSATSIDVEVVLGQDAVIEPFTALVGDTTIGPRTVVGSGSVVVNSHVGADAVIKSSYLEDSVVDSGVVLNPNTVLQSDSTSSSEGNAR
;
A
#
# COMPACT_ATOMS: atom_id res chain seq x y z
N MET A 1 -0.85 27.90 -9.21
CA MET A 1 -0.42 27.57 -7.84
C MET A 1 -0.92 26.15 -7.62
N THR A 2 -0.03 25.20 -7.43
CA THR A 2 -0.41 23.86 -6.98
C THR A 2 -1.19 24.02 -5.68
N LYS A 3 -2.42 23.50 -5.62
CA LYS A 3 -3.15 23.39 -4.36
C LYS A 3 -2.31 22.50 -3.46
N GLY A 4 -2.17 22.82 -2.17
CA GLY A 4 -1.48 21.96 -1.22
C GLY A 4 -2.05 20.54 -1.28
N LEU A 5 -1.19 19.53 -1.19
CA LEU A 5 -1.59 18.12 -1.13
C LEU A 5 -1.29 17.57 0.26
N SER A 6 -2.29 17.01 0.90
CA SER A 6 -2.13 16.24 2.15
C SER A 6 -2.70 14.84 1.97
N ALA A 7 -2.23 13.88 2.76
CA ALA A 7 -2.71 12.51 2.66
C ALA A 7 -3.08 11.92 4.02
N ILE A 8 -4.13 11.09 4.01
CA ILE A 8 -4.58 10.30 5.16
C ILE A 8 -4.57 8.82 4.78
N VAL A 9 -3.78 8.01 5.49
CA VAL A 9 -3.72 6.55 5.35
C VAL A 9 -4.47 5.91 6.50
N MET A 10 -5.55 5.22 6.20
CA MET A 10 -6.39 4.55 7.21
C MET A 10 -5.79 3.19 7.57
N ALA A 11 -5.27 3.06 8.78
CA ALA A 11 -4.66 1.84 9.34
C ALA A 11 -5.36 1.32 10.60
N ALA A 12 -6.59 1.77 10.87
CA ALA A 12 -7.33 1.52 12.11
C ALA A 12 -8.10 0.18 12.13
N GLY A 13 -8.14 -0.56 11.04
CA GLY A 13 -8.90 -1.80 10.90
C GLY A 13 -8.37 -2.96 11.74
N GLN A 14 -9.24 -3.72 12.41
CA GLN A 14 -8.85 -4.84 13.27
C GLN A 14 -8.28 -6.05 12.50
N GLY A 15 -8.72 -6.31 11.27
CA GLY A 15 -8.20 -7.40 10.44
C GLY A 15 -8.46 -8.82 10.96
N THR A 16 -9.60 -9.07 11.58
CA THR A 16 -9.95 -10.35 12.24
C THR A 16 -9.89 -11.56 11.30
N ARG A 17 -10.14 -11.37 10.00
CA ARG A 17 -10.09 -12.42 8.97
C ARG A 17 -8.68 -12.99 8.74
N MET A 18 -7.62 -12.24 9.09
CA MET A 18 -6.22 -12.71 9.02
C MET A 18 -5.93 -13.86 9.99
N LYS A 19 -6.73 -14.02 11.06
CA LYS A 19 -6.55 -15.02 12.13
C LYS A 19 -5.12 -15.04 12.65
N SER A 20 -4.59 -13.87 13.00
CA SER A 20 -3.21 -13.62 13.38
C SER A 20 -3.13 -12.72 14.61
N GLU A 21 -2.09 -12.91 15.41
CA GLU A 21 -1.69 -11.96 16.48
C GLU A 21 -0.98 -10.72 15.90
N LEU A 22 -0.51 -10.82 14.64
CA LEU A 22 0.05 -9.69 13.93
C LEU A 22 -1.09 -8.87 13.32
N PRO A 23 -1.14 -7.55 13.54
CA PRO A 23 -2.10 -6.67 12.88
C PRO A 23 -2.08 -6.82 11.36
N LYS A 24 -3.24 -6.78 10.74
CA LYS A 24 -3.39 -6.96 9.29
C LYS A 24 -2.37 -6.14 8.49
N VAL A 25 -2.27 -4.86 8.79
CA VAL A 25 -1.44 -3.89 8.06
C VAL A 25 0.07 -4.09 8.26
N LEU A 26 0.47 -4.91 9.24
CA LEU A 26 1.88 -5.24 9.51
C LEU A 26 2.32 -6.57 8.89
N HIS A 27 1.44 -7.30 8.20
CA HIS A 27 1.87 -8.51 7.48
C HIS A 27 2.86 -8.15 6.38
N PRO A 28 3.98 -8.94 6.28
CA PRO A 28 5.00 -8.70 5.28
C PRO A 28 4.54 -9.13 3.88
N LEU A 29 4.97 -8.37 2.89
CA LEU A 29 4.77 -8.61 1.47
C LEU A 29 6.04 -8.17 0.72
N LEU A 30 6.87 -9.11 0.30
CA LEU A 30 8.14 -8.88 -0.42
C LEU A 30 9.00 -7.75 0.16
N GLY A 31 9.37 -7.88 1.45
CA GLY A 31 10.28 -6.98 2.14
C GLY A 31 9.65 -5.80 2.87
N ARG A 32 8.41 -5.44 2.55
CA ARG A 32 7.66 -4.37 3.22
C ARG A 32 6.42 -4.89 3.92
N THR A 33 5.93 -4.17 4.93
CA THR A 33 4.57 -4.40 5.45
C THR A 33 3.51 -3.85 4.49
N LEU A 34 2.25 -4.30 4.60
CA LEU A 34 1.14 -3.71 3.82
C LEU A 34 1.07 -2.19 4.03
N LEU A 35 1.17 -1.74 5.28
CA LEU A 35 1.22 -0.31 5.62
C LEU A 35 2.38 0.40 4.91
N SER A 36 3.57 -0.21 4.95
CA SER A 36 4.76 0.37 4.31
C SER A 36 4.58 0.51 2.80
N HIS A 37 3.97 -0.44 2.12
CA HIS A 37 3.64 -0.32 0.69
C HIS A 37 2.71 0.86 0.43
N ALA A 38 1.58 0.96 1.15
CA ALA A 38 0.62 2.04 0.99
C ALA A 38 1.25 3.43 1.28
N MET A 39 2.08 3.52 2.33
CA MET A 39 2.78 4.76 2.65
C MET A 39 3.78 5.16 1.56
N HIS A 40 4.56 4.21 0.99
CA HIS A 40 5.51 4.52 -0.08
C HIS A 40 4.82 5.03 -1.34
N ALA A 41 3.66 4.47 -1.71
CA ALA A 41 2.87 4.97 -2.83
C ALA A 41 2.46 6.44 -2.62
N VAL A 42 2.03 6.79 -1.41
CA VAL A 42 1.63 8.16 -1.04
C VAL A 42 2.82 9.10 -0.93
N MET A 43 3.92 8.65 -0.33
CA MET A 43 5.15 9.45 -0.16
C MET A 43 5.76 9.86 -1.50
N GLY A 44 5.60 9.05 -2.55
CA GLY A 44 6.04 9.40 -3.91
C GLY A 44 5.37 10.65 -4.48
N LEU A 45 4.23 11.09 -3.92
CA LEU A 45 3.56 12.35 -4.26
C LEU A 45 4.15 13.58 -3.51
N GLU A 46 5.07 13.37 -2.57
CA GLU A 46 5.65 14.43 -1.72
C GLU A 46 4.56 15.29 -1.03
N PRO A 47 3.59 14.69 -0.29
CA PRO A 47 2.53 15.47 0.35
C PRO A 47 3.10 16.38 1.45
N GLU A 48 2.49 17.55 1.64
CA GLU A 48 2.85 18.51 2.71
C GLU A 48 2.65 17.91 4.11
N SER A 49 1.67 16.99 4.24
CA SER A 49 1.41 16.26 5.47
C SER A 49 0.93 14.84 5.16
N LEU A 50 1.47 13.86 5.87
CA LEU A 50 1.04 12.47 5.84
C LEU A 50 0.51 12.08 7.21
N VAL A 51 -0.78 11.76 7.28
CA VAL A 51 -1.47 11.33 8.50
C VAL A 51 -1.71 9.82 8.42
N VAL A 52 -1.36 9.08 9.45
CA VAL A 52 -1.68 7.66 9.59
C VAL A 52 -2.67 7.49 10.72
N VAL A 53 -3.88 7.01 10.41
CA VAL A 53 -4.94 6.78 11.39
C VAL A 53 -4.82 5.38 11.96
N VAL A 54 -4.61 5.28 13.26
CA VAL A 54 -4.37 4.02 13.98
C VAL A 54 -5.46 3.75 15.02
N ARG A 55 -5.63 2.50 15.43
CA ARG A 55 -6.53 2.10 16.52
C ARG A 55 -6.10 0.78 17.17
N HIS A 56 -6.27 -0.33 16.45
CA HIS A 56 -5.94 -1.66 16.94
C HIS A 56 -4.43 -1.90 16.91
N ASP A 57 -3.88 -2.40 18.04
CA ASP A 57 -2.44 -2.60 18.23
C ASP A 57 -1.63 -1.34 17.87
N ARG A 58 -2.13 -0.22 18.36
CA ARG A 58 -1.69 1.14 18.06
C ARG A 58 -0.17 1.30 18.07
N ASP A 59 0.48 0.84 19.15
CA ASP A 59 1.91 1.07 19.37
C ASP A 59 2.78 0.41 18.30
N ARG A 60 2.38 -0.79 17.82
CA ARG A 60 3.11 -1.50 16.77
C ARG A 60 2.88 -0.87 15.40
N VAL A 61 1.65 -0.45 15.12
CA VAL A 61 1.31 0.21 13.84
C VAL A 61 1.98 1.59 13.77
N GLU A 62 1.96 2.38 14.87
CA GLU A 62 2.68 3.64 14.99
C GLU A 62 4.19 3.45 14.79
N ALA A 63 4.80 2.48 15.48
CA ALA A 63 6.24 2.22 15.36
C ALA A 63 6.63 1.91 13.90
N GLU A 64 5.81 1.15 13.18
CA GLU A 64 6.05 0.88 11.76
C GLU A 64 5.86 2.13 10.89
N ALA A 65 4.80 2.90 11.11
CA ALA A 65 4.56 4.14 10.37
C ALA A 65 5.73 5.13 10.54
N LEU A 66 6.21 5.34 11.77
CA LEU A 66 7.33 6.23 12.07
C LEU A 66 8.68 5.67 11.60
N ARG A 67 8.82 4.34 11.51
CA ARG A 67 9.99 3.71 10.88
C ARG A 67 10.06 4.01 9.39
N VAL A 68 8.90 3.99 8.70
CA VAL A 68 8.79 4.27 7.25
C VAL A 68 8.94 5.77 6.99
N TYR A 69 8.25 6.59 7.75
CA TYR A 69 8.27 8.05 7.61
C TYR A 69 8.23 8.73 8.99
N PRO A 70 9.41 9.15 9.52
CA PRO A 70 9.52 9.72 10.88
C PRO A 70 8.69 10.99 11.11
N GLU A 71 8.30 11.70 10.04
CA GLU A 71 7.50 12.92 10.10
C GLU A 71 6.00 12.65 9.98
N ALA A 72 5.57 11.36 9.90
CA ALA A 72 4.15 11.01 9.84
C ALA A 72 3.41 11.49 11.08
N ILE A 73 2.25 12.09 10.88
CA ILE A 73 1.33 12.45 11.96
C ILE A 73 0.50 11.22 12.31
N ILE A 74 0.55 10.78 13.57
CA ILE A 74 -0.25 9.66 14.04
C ILE A 74 -1.54 10.19 14.66
N ALA A 75 -2.67 9.73 14.16
CA ALA A 75 -4.00 10.07 14.66
C ALA A 75 -4.72 8.83 15.20
N ASP A 76 -5.29 8.94 16.37
CA ASP A 76 -6.02 7.84 17.02
C ASP A 76 -7.49 7.86 16.64
N GLN A 77 -8.01 6.78 16.03
CA GLN A 77 -9.45 6.61 15.89
C GLN A 77 -10.06 6.17 17.22
N ASP A 78 -11.12 6.83 17.64
CA ASP A 78 -11.89 6.49 18.83
C ASP A 78 -12.73 5.19 18.65
N GLU A 79 -13.71 4.97 19.54
CA GLU A 79 -14.54 3.77 19.51
C GLU A 79 -15.64 3.80 18.43
N VAL A 80 -15.89 4.94 17.81
CA VAL A 80 -16.90 5.06 16.76
C VAL A 80 -16.39 4.39 15.48
N PRO A 81 -17.11 3.37 14.97
CA PRO A 81 -16.66 2.64 13.80
C PRO A 81 -17.00 3.41 12.51
N GLY A 82 -16.23 3.11 11.46
CA GLY A 82 -16.46 3.59 10.11
C GLY A 82 -15.30 4.38 9.52
N THR A 83 -15.21 4.37 8.19
CA THR A 83 -14.16 5.04 7.42
C THR A 83 -14.27 6.56 7.48
N GLY A 84 -15.48 7.09 7.54
CA GLY A 84 -15.71 8.53 7.74
C GLY A 84 -15.19 9.01 9.10
N ARG A 85 -15.43 8.22 10.18
CA ARG A 85 -14.89 8.57 11.50
C ARG A 85 -13.37 8.47 11.54
N ALA A 86 -12.77 7.46 10.89
CA ALA A 86 -11.32 7.35 10.78
C ALA A 86 -10.71 8.62 10.13
N VAL A 87 -11.29 9.09 9.01
CA VAL A 87 -10.82 10.30 8.34
C VAL A 87 -11.02 11.54 9.20
N GLN A 88 -12.17 11.66 9.89
CA GLN A 88 -12.43 12.76 10.82
C GLN A 88 -11.39 12.80 11.95
N CYS A 89 -11.07 11.65 12.57
CA CYS A 89 -10.00 11.55 13.56
C CYS A 89 -8.63 11.92 12.96
N GLY A 90 -8.38 11.59 11.69
CA GLY A 90 -7.18 12.00 10.97
C GLY A 90 -7.06 13.52 10.85
N LEU A 91 -8.16 14.22 10.51
CA LEU A 91 -8.21 15.68 10.46
C LEU A 91 -8.00 16.32 11.85
N GLU A 92 -8.68 15.76 12.87
CA GLU A 92 -8.56 16.21 14.26
C GLU A 92 -7.11 16.02 14.77
N GLY A 93 -6.49 14.88 14.50
CA GLY A 93 -5.09 14.57 14.87
C GLY A 93 -4.09 15.48 14.18
N ALA A 94 -4.28 15.78 12.90
CA ALA A 94 -3.46 16.74 12.17
C ALA A 94 -3.54 18.15 12.80
N ALA A 95 -4.76 18.61 13.09
CA ALA A 95 -4.96 19.92 13.73
C ALA A 95 -4.30 19.99 15.13
N LEU A 96 -4.37 18.92 15.92
CA LEU A 96 -3.69 18.80 17.22
C LEU A 96 -2.16 18.83 17.09
N ALA A 97 -1.62 18.29 16.01
CA ALA A 97 -0.19 18.34 15.67
C ALA A 97 0.22 19.71 15.07
N GLY A 98 -0.71 20.62 14.87
CA GLY A 98 -0.46 21.95 14.28
C GLY A 98 -0.39 21.97 12.76
N ALA A 99 -0.82 20.88 12.08
CA ALA A 99 -0.91 20.81 10.64
C ALA A 99 -2.32 21.17 10.18
N ASP A 100 -2.43 22.14 9.24
CA ASP A 100 -3.71 22.48 8.60
C ASP A 100 -3.78 21.80 7.23
N LEU A 101 -4.56 20.72 7.15
CA LEU A 101 -4.77 20.01 5.89
C LEU A 101 -5.67 20.86 4.99
N HIS A 102 -5.12 21.35 3.88
CA HIS A 102 -5.77 22.25 2.93
C HIS A 102 -5.53 21.80 1.48
N GLY A 103 -6.22 22.44 0.53
CA GLY A 103 -6.10 22.07 -0.90
C GLY A 103 -6.76 20.73 -1.20
N THR A 104 -5.99 19.77 -1.69
CA THR A 104 -6.46 18.41 -1.95
C THR A 104 -6.07 17.48 -0.81
N ILE A 105 -7.03 16.69 -0.30
CA ILE A 105 -6.78 15.61 0.67
C ILE A 105 -6.97 14.28 -0.01
N LEU A 106 -5.87 13.52 -0.15
CA LEU A 106 -5.88 12.14 -0.59
C LEU A 106 -6.19 11.22 0.59
N VAL A 107 -7.16 10.34 0.44
CA VAL A 107 -7.50 9.32 1.45
C VAL A 107 -7.30 7.93 0.85
N THR A 108 -6.55 7.07 1.54
CA THR A 108 -6.31 5.68 1.11
C THR A 108 -6.32 4.72 2.29
N ASN A 109 -6.34 3.42 2.00
CA ASN A 109 -6.29 2.34 2.97
C ASN A 109 -4.86 1.77 3.09
N ALA A 110 -4.47 1.37 4.29
CA ALA A 110 -3.18 0.73 4.55
C ALA A 110 -3.07 -0.73 4.06
N ASP A 111 -4.13 -1.30 3.53
CA ASP A 111 -4.23 -2.69 3.09
C ASP A 111 -4.35 -2.87 1.58
N VAL A 112 -4.06 -1.83 0.79
CA VAL A 112 -3.98 -1.87 -0.68
C VAL A 112 -2.52 -1.73 -1.15
N PRO A 113 -1.71 -2.80 -1.04
CA PRO A 113 -0.26 -2.71 -1.16
C PRO A 113 0.26 -2.58 -2.60
N LEU A 114 -0.57 -2.80 -3.61
CA LEU A 114 -0.21 -2.72 -5.02
C LEU A 114 -0.55 -1.36 -5.65
N LEU A 115 -1.05 -0.42 -4.84
CA LEU A 115 -1.34 0.94 -5.27
C LEU A 115 -0.03 1.66 -5.65
N GLU A 116 -0.01 2.29 -6.81
CA GLU A 116 1.18 2.94 -7.37
C GLU A 116 1.10 4.47 -7.27
N THR A 117 2.25 5.11 -7.10
CA THR A 117 2.35 6.58 -7.04
C THR A 117 1.79 7.25 -8.29
N ASP A 118 2.11 6.73 -9.48
CA ASP A 118 1.65 7.32 -10.76
C ASP A 118 0.12 7.30 -10.87
N THR A 119 -0.52 6.26 -10.35
CA THR A 119 -1.98 6.16 -10.31
C THR A 119 -2.60 7.18 -9.34
N LEU A 120 -1.99 7.35 -8.17
CA LEU A 120 -2.41 8.38 -7.21
C LEU A 120 -2.20 9.79 -7.77
N GLN A 121 -1.10 10.02 -8.47
CA GLN A 121 -0.83 11.29 -9.14
C GLN A 121 -1.92 11.60 -10.18
N ALA A 122 -2.25 10.63 -11.03
CA ALA A 122 -3.31 10.78 -12.02
C ALA A 122 -4.70 11.04 -11.40
N LEU A 123 -5.01 10.39 -10.24
CA LEU A 123 -6.23 10.65 -9.47
C LEU A 123 -6.30 12.10 -8.98
N VAL A 124 -5.21 12.60 -8.38
CA VAL A 124 -5.12 13.97 -7.85
C VAL A 124 -5.22 15.00 -9.00
N GLU A 125 -4.50 14.78 -10.10
CA GLU A 125 -4.57 15.64 -11.28
C GLU A 125 -6.00 15.70 -11.85
N ALA A 126 -6.65 14.56 -12.04
CA ALA A 126 -8.03 14.50 -12.53
C ALA A 126 -9.01 15.22 -11.58
N HIS A 127 -8.79 15.12 -10.26
CA HIS A 127 -9.58 15.80 -9.25
C HIS A 127 -9.44 17.33 -9.34
N GLU A 128 -8.21 17.81 -9.43
CA GLU A 128 -7.89 19.24 -9.47
C GLU A 128 -8.32 19.89 -10.79
N GLU A 129 -8.10 19.22 -11.92
CA GLU A 129 -8.50 19.70 -13.25
C GLU A 129 -10.01 19.86 -13.37
N ALA A 130 -10.77 18.92 -12.80
CA ALA A 130 -12.22 18.99 -12.79
C ALA A 130 -12.79 20.01 -11.78
N GLY A 131 -12.00 20.41 -10.78
CA GLY A 131 -12.48 21.19 -9.64
C GLY A 131 -13.56 20.44 -8.86
N ALA A 132 -13.42 19.12 -8.73
CA ALA A 132 -14.37 18.27 -8.06
C ALA A 132 -14.35 18.50 -6.54
N ALA A 133 -15.49 18.28 -5.86
CA ALA A 133 -15.55 18.23 -4.41
C ALA A 133 -14.99 16.89 -3.89
N VAL A 134 -15.25 15.81 -4.65
CA VAL A 134 -14.73 14.47 -4.40
C VAL A 134 -14.53 13.72 -5.70
N THR A 135 -13.39 13.01 -5.80
CA THR A 135 -13.12 12.04 -6.85
C THR A 135 -12.88 10.68 -6.20
N ALA A 136 -13.76 9.73 -6.47
CA ALA A 136 -13.61 8.35 -5.99
C ALA A 136 -12.89 7.51 -7.03
N MET A 137 -11.86 6.77 -6.60
CA MET A 137 -11.25 5.74 -7.42
C MET A 137 -12.18 4.53 -7.51
N THR A 138 -12.42 4.04 -8.72
CA THR A 138 -13.34 2.94 -9.00
C THR A 138 -12.65 1.88 -9.86
N ALA A 139 -13.19 0.68 -9.86
CA ALA A 139 -12.76 -0.37 -10.77
C ALA A 139 -13.96 -1.16 -11.30
N ILE A 140 -13.86 -1.70 -12.51
CA ILE A 140 -14.87 -2.62 -13.06
C ILE A 140 -14.33 -4.03 -12.91
N VAL A 141 -15.02 -4.84 -12.10
CA VAL A 141 -14.58 -6.19 -11.73
C VAL A 141 -15.56 -7.24 -12.22
N ALA A 142 -15.08 -8.47 -12.41
CA ALA A 142 -15.94 -9.60 -12.80
C ALA A 142 -16.80 -10.08 -11.61
N ASP A 143 -16.29 -10.00 -10.40
CA ASP A 143 -16.99 -10.32 -9.15
C ASP A 143 -16.86 -9.14 -8.17
N ALA A 144 -17.95 -8.46 -7.95
CA ALA A 144 -18.03 -7.31 -7.07
C ALA A 144 -18.44 -7.66 -5.63
N THR A 145 -18.45 -8.95 -5.24
CA THR A 145 -18.88 -9.39 -3.92
C THR A 145 -18.03 -8.76 -2.81
N GLY A 146 -18.71 -8.14 -1.84
CA GLY A 146 -18.06 -7.53 -0.67
C GLY A 146 -17.65 -6.06 -0.85
N TYR A 147 -17.71 -5.51 -2.08
CA TYR A 147 -17.37 -4.11 -2.36
C TYR A 147 -18.61 -3.20 -2.37
N GLY A 148 -18.44 -1.92 -2.10
CA GLY A 148 -19.44 -0.89 -2.36
C GLY A 148 -19.67 -0.71 -3.86
N ARG A 149 -20.91 -0.45 -4.26
CA ARG A 149 -21.32 -0.27 -5.68
C ARG A 149 -21.45 1.20 -6.02
N MET A 150 -20.90 1.57 -7.18
CA MET A 150 -21.00 2.94 -7.68
C MET A 150 -22.38 3.18 -8.29
N LEU A 151 -23.13 4.13 -7.73
CA LEU A 151 -24.44 4.51 -8.24
C LEU A 151 -24.32 5.71 -9.19
N ARG A 152 -24.97 5.61 -10.36
CA ARG A 152 -24.97 6.66 -11.38
C ARG A 152 -26.39 7.02 -11.80
N THR A 153 -26.62 8.29 -12.10
CA THR A 153 -27.91 8.76 -12.65
C THR A 153 -27.87 8.74 -14.17
N GLY A 154 -28.95 8.27 -14.79
CA GLY A 154 -29.07 8.27 -16.25
C GLY A 154 -28.33 7.15 -16.99
N GLY A 155 -27.86 6.12 -16.26
CA GLY A 155 -27.19 4.93 -16.81
C GLY A 155 -25.70 4.83 -16.48
N PRO A 156 -25.02 3.79 -16.99
CA PRO A 156 -23.63 3.45 -16.57
C PRO A 156 -22.59 4.55 -16.79
N ASN A 157 -22.80 5.42 -17.76
CA ASN A 157 -21.92 6.55 -18.07
C ASN A 157 -22.42 7.89 -17.51
N GLY A 158 -23.47 7.87 -16.71
CA GLY A 158 -24.03 9.08 -16.09
C GLY A 158 -23.19 9.60 -14.94
N PRO A 159 -23.53 10.80 -14.45
CA PRO A 159 -22.85 11.38 -13.29
C PRO A 159 -23.00 10.48 -12.06
N LEU A 160 -21.96 10.47 -11.24
CA LEU A 160 -21.93 9.75 -9.97
C LEU A 160 -22.99 10.34 -9.03
N SER A 161 -23.79 9.49 -8.38
CA SER A 161 -24.87 9.91 -7.50
C SER A 161 -24.75 9.39 -6.06
N GLY A 162 -23.98 8.35 -5.84
CA GLY A 162 -23.77 7.74 -4.53
C GLY A 162 -22.92 6.49 -4.61
N ILE A 163 -22.66 5.91 -3.46
CA ILE A 163 -22.08 4.58 -3.27
C ILE A 163 -22.99 3.85 -2.31
N VAL A 164 -23.32 2.60 -2.61
CA VAL A 164 -24.06 1.73 -1.68
C VAL A 164 -23.16 0.58 -1.24
N GLU A 165 -23.01 0.39 0.05
CA GLU A 165 -22.22 -0.71 0.59
C GLU A 165 -22.88 -2.06 0.28
N HIS A 166 -22.07 -3.13 0.14
CA HIS A 166 -22.54 -4.45 -0.26
C HIS A 166 -23.74 -4.97 0.57
N ARG A 167 -23.73 -4.69 1.88
CA ARG A 167 -24.77 -5.17 2.81
C ARG A 167 -26.07 -4.36 2.73
N ASP A 168 -25.97 -3.10 2.34
CA ASP A 168 -27.10 -2.18 2.23
C ASP A 168 -27.69 -2.17 0.81
N ALA A 169 -27.05 -2.88 -0.15
CA ALA A 169 -27.42 -2.89 -1.56
C ALA A 169 -28.63 -3.77 -1.84
N THR A 170 -29.55 -3.29 -2.68
CA THR A 170 -30.65 -4.09 -3.22
C THR A 170 -30.15 -5.14 -4.22
N GLU A 171 -30.97 -6.15 -4.55
CA GLU A 171 -30.62 -7.18 -5.54
C GLU A 171 -30.26 -6.58 -6.91
N GLU A 172 -30.89 -5.50 -7.32
CA GLU A 172 -30.60 -4.77 -8.57
C GLU A 172 -29.24 -4.08 -8.48
N GLN A 173 -28.95 -3.41 -7.36
CA GLN A 173 -27.68 -2.73 -7.12
C GLN A 173 -26.50 -3.71 -7.04
N LEU A 174 -26.73 -4.91 -6.51
CA LEU A 174 -25.71 -5.97 -6.48
C LEU A 174 -25.24 -6.43 -7.89
N GLN A 175 -26.00 -6.15 -8.94
CA GLN A 175 -25.60 -6.46 -10.33
C GLN A 175 -24.63 -5.43 -10.93
N ILE A 176 -24.41 -4.31 -10.24
CA ILE A 176 -23.44 -3.29 -10.67
C ILE A 176 -22.02 -3.85 -10.45
N LEU A 177 -21.20 -3.83 -11.51
CA LEU A 177 -19.83 -4.33 -11.50
C LEU A 177 -18.79 -3.24 -11.26
N GLU A 178 -19.19 -1.96 -11.29
CA GLU A 178 -18.32 -0.85 -10.91
C GLU A 178 -18.28 -0.73 -9.38
N ILE A 179 -17.11 -0.93 -8.81
CA ILE A 179 -16.87 -0.95 -7.37
C ILE A 179 -16.16 0.31 -6.89
N ASN A 180 -16.35 0.61 -5.62
CA ASN A 180 -15.56 1.58 -4.89
C ASN A 180 -14.23 0.96 -4.42
N ALA A 181 -13.11 1.55 -4.84
CA ALA A 181 -11.78 1.11 -4.39
C ALA A 181 -11.40 1.60 -2.98
N GLY A 182 -12.20 2.48 -2.38
CA GLY A 182 -11.91 3.04 -1.06
C GLY A 182 -10.78 4.07 -1.04
N ILE A 183 -10.43 4.63 -2.19
CA ILE A 183 -9.39 5.63 -2.38
C ILE A 183 -10.04 6.88 -2.96
N TYR A 184 -9.73 8.05 -2.40
CA TYR A 184 -10.41 9.29 -2.76
C TYR A 184 -9.46 10.47 -2.78
N ALA A 185 -9.73 11.43 -3.68
CA ALA A 185 -9.23 12.79 -3.60
C ALA A 185 -10.39 13.74 -3.25
N PHE A 186 -10.21 14.60 -2.25
CA PHE A 186 -11.22 15.54 -1.78
C PHE A 186 -10.71 16.97 -1.84
N ASP A 187 -11.61 17.92 -2.13
CA ASP A 187 -11.42 19.30 -1.69
C ASP A 187 -11.48 19.35 -0.15
N ALA A 188 -10.46 19.95 0.48
CA ALA A 188 -10.31 19.93 1.93
C ALA A 188 -11.47 20.60 2.67
N ASN A 189 -12.04 21.69 2.13
CA ASN A 189 -13.13 22.39 2.77
C ASN A 189 -14.41 21.55 2.69
N PHE A 190 -14.68 21.00 1.49
CA PHE A 190 -15.82 20.10 1.32
C PHE A 190 -15.73 18.90 2.27
N LEU A 191 -14.56 18.26 2.37
CA LEU A 191 -14.39 17.08 3.23
C LEU A 191 -14.69 17.41 4.70
N LYS A 192 -14.15 18.53 5.22
CA LYS A 192 -14.39 18.97 6.59
C LYS A 192 -15.87 19.19 6.86
N GLU A 193 -16.57 19.89 5.95
CA GLU A 193 -18.01 20.17 6.07
C GLU A 193 -18.88 18.91 5.92
N ALA A 194 -18.51 18.00 5.02
CA ALA A 194 -19.26 16.77 4.78
C ALA A 194 -19.19 15.81 5.98
N LEU A 195 -18.01 15.65 6.59
CA LEU A 195 -17.83 14.76 7.75
C LEU A 195 -18.65 15.20 8.99
N GLU A 196 -18.98 16.48 9.12
CA GLU A 196 -19.88 16.97 10.18
C GLU A 196 -21.35 16.56 9.95
N GLN A 197 -21.72 16.20 8.70
CA GLN A 197 -23.08 15.88 8.30
C GLN A 197 -23.35 14.37 8.19
N ILE A 198 -22.30 13.55 8.10
CA ILE A 198 -22.45 12.09 7.99
C ILE A 198 -22.91 11.50 9.32
N GLY A 199 -23.99 10.74 9.26
CA GLY A 199 -24.50 9.96 10.40
C GLY A 199 -24.06 8.51 10.39
N SER A 200 -24.64 7.72 11.31
CA SER A 200 -24.43 6.27 11.39
C SER A 200 -25.74 5.48 11.26
N ASP A 201 -26.75 6.07 10.59
CA ASP A 201 -28.06 5.43 10.39
C ASP A 201 -28.02 4.50 9.17
N ASN A 202 -27.34 3.36 9.35
CA ASN A 202 -27.17 2.29 8.38
C ASN A 202 -27.11 0.92 9.08
N ASP A 203 -27.15 -0.18 8.33
CA ASP A 203 -27.22 -1.54 8.88
C ASP A 203 -26.04 -1.91 9.80
N GLN A 204 -24.89 -1.25 9.65
CA GLN A 204 -23.70 -1.50 10.47
C GLN A 204 -23.51 -0.52 11.64
N GLY A 205 -24.27 0.59 11.67
CA GLY A 205 -24.11 1.66 12.65
C GLY A 205 -22.75 2.38 12.54
N GLU A 206 -22.18 2.44 11.34
CA GLU A 206 -20.86 3.00 11.05
C GLU A 206 -20.97 4.37 10.37
N VAL A 207 -19.97 5.22 10.56
CA VAL A 207 -19.85 6.49 9.81
C VAL A 207 -19.14 6.20 8.49
N TYR A 208 -19.90 6.18 7.38
CA TYR A 208 -19.35 5.82 6.06
C TYR A 208 -18.77 7.04 5.33
N LEU A 209 -17.50 6.95 4.93
CA LEU A 209 -16.89 7.97 4.07
C LEU A 209 -17.58 8.05 2.69
N THR A 210 -18.15 6.93 2.23
CA THR A 210 -18.89 6.82 0.97
C THR A 210 -20.08 7.77 0.87
N ASP A 211 -20.68 8.17 2.00
CA ASP A 211 -21.82 9.08 2.04
C ASP A 211 -21.45 10.52 1.57
N THR A 212 -20.15 10.85 1.57
CA THR A 212 -19.66 12.13 1.03
C THR A 212 -20.03 12.34 -0.44
N ILE A 213 -20.12 11.26 -1.23
CA ILE A 213 -20.52 11.32 -2.64
C ILE A 213 -21.96 11.86 -2.78
N GLU A 214 -22.87 11.32 -1.99
CA GLU A 214 -24.26 11.77 -2.00
C GLU A 214 -24.39 13.21 -1.48
N LEU A 215 -23.63 13.58 -0.44
CA LEU A 215 -23.59 14.94 0.08
C LEU A 215 -23.10 15.93 -0.98
N ALA A 216 -22.03 15.62 -1.73
CA ALA A 216 -21.56 16.45 -2.82
C ALA A 216 -22.64 16.64 -3.89
N THR A 217 -23.30 15.56 -4.30
CA THR A 217 -24.37 15.59 -5.30
C THR A 217 -25.57 16.42 -4.84
N ARG A 218 -26.01 16.26 -3.59
CA ARG A 218 -27.10 17.04 -3.00
C ARG A 218 -26.78 18.54 -2.88
N ALA A 219 -25.51 18.88 -2.63
CA ALA A 219 -25.04 20.25 -2.61
C ALA A 219 -24.86 20.87 -4.01
N GLY A 220 -25.07 20.11 -5.08
CA GLY A 220 -24.83 20.53 -6.47
C GLY A 220 -23.35 20.67 -6.82
N LEU A 221 -22.48 20.04 -6.04
CA LEU A 221 -21.04 19.99 -6.28
C LEU A 221 -20.69 18.77 -7.17
N LEU A 222 -19.53 18.83 -7.82
CA LEU A 222 -19.09 17.75 -8.69
C LEU A 222 -18.52 16.59 -7.85
N ALA A 223 -19.17 15.42 -7.96
CA ALA A 223 -18.62 14.13 -7.57
C ALA A 223 -18.31 13.32 -8.83
N GLN A 224 -17.07 12.84 -8.96
CA GLN A 224 -16.66 12.06 -10.14
C GLN A 224 -16.00 10.74 -9.76
N ALA A 225 -15.92 9.84 -10.74
CA ALA A 225 -15.19 8.58 -10.63
C ALA A 225 -13.91 8.65 -11.47
N PHE A 226 -12.83 8.14 -10.90
CA PHE A 226 -11.59 7.84 -11.61
C PHE A 226 -11.50 6.31 -11.77
N VAL A 227 -11.67 5.82 -12.99
CA VAL A 227 -11.75 4.38 -13.25
C VAL A 227 -10.35 3.81 -13.44
N LEU A 228 -9.96 2.86 -12.59
CA LEU A 228 -8.70 2.12 -12.69
C LEU A 228 -8.73 1.18 -13.90
N GLU A 229 -7.64 1.17 -14.66
CA GLU A 229 -7.39 0.15 -15.69
C GLU A 229 -6.80 -1.14 -15.06
N ASP A 230 -5.90 -0.99 -14.11
CA ASP A 230 -5.25 -2.08 -13.38
C ASP A 230 -5.96 -2.34 -12.04
N ILE A 231 -6.86 -3.30 -12.04
CA ILE A 231 -7.70 -3.64 -10.88
C ILE A 231 -6.91 -4.11 -9.66
N TRP A 232 -5.70 -4.66 -9.84
CA TRP A 232 -4.86 -5.11 -8.73
C TRP A 232 -4.49 -3.97 -7.77
N GLN A 233 -4.45 -2.74 -8.27
CA GLN A 233 -4.19 -1.57 -7.44
C GLN A 233 -5.35 -1.20 -6.49
N ALA A 234 -6.54 -1.77 -6.70
CA ALA A 234 -7.70 -1.62 -5.81
C ALA A 234 -7.88 -2.83 -4.87
N GLU A 235 -7.12 -3.91 -5.07
CA GLU A 235 -7.27 -5.14 -4.29
C GLU A 235 -6.72 -4.96 -2.87
N GLY A 236 -7.63 -5.10 -1.90
CA GLY A 236 -7.31 -5.05 -0.48
C GLY A 236 -6.97 -6.43 0.09
N CYS A 237 -6.02 -6.48 0.99
CA CYS A 237 -5.64 -7.69 1.73
C CYS A 237 -6.53 -7.89 2.95
N ASN A 238 -7.40 -8.90 2.97
CA ASN A 238 -8.28 -9.16 4.11
C ASN A 238 -7.99 -10.48 4.83
N ASP A 239 -7.40 -11.44 4.14
CA ASP A 239 -7.02 -12.74 4.69
C ASP A 239 -5.71 -13.24 4.06
N ARG A 240 -5.26 -14.42 4.50
CA ARG A 240 -3.98 -14.99 4.06
C ARG A 240 -4.00 -15.52 2.63
N ALA A 241 -5.16 -15.84 2.09
CA ALA A 241 -5.27 -16.26 0.69
C ALA A 241 -5.08 -15.04 -0.22
N GLN A 242 -5.80 -13.94 0.06
CA GLN A 242 -5.60 -12.67 -0.64
C GLN A 242 -4.16 -12.14 -0.50
N LEU A 243 -3.52 -12.30 0.68
CA LEU A 243 -2.12 -11.95 0.85
C LEU A 243 -1.20 -12.75 -0.08
N SER A 244 -1.49 -14.04 -0.30
CA SER A 244 -0.73 -14.88 -1.23
C SER A 244 -0.92 -14.43 -2.67
N ASP A 245 -2.16 -14.13 -3.08
CA ASP A 245 -2.48 -13.67 -4.44
C ASP A 245 -1.79 -12.32 -4.74
N LEU A 246 -1.84 -11.39 -3.79
CA LEU A 246 -1.14 -10.10 -3.89
C LEU A 246 0.39 -10.27 -3.96
N ARG A 247 0.95 -11.25 -3.22
CA ARG A 247 2.37 -11.56 -3.28
C ARG A 247 2.78 -12.05 -4.66
N ASP A 248 1.99 -12.95 -5.24
CA ASP A 248 2.32 -13.55 -6.53
C ASP A 248 2.23 -12.49 -7.65
N GLU A 249 1.25 -11.60 -7.61
CA GLU A 249 1.15 -10.46 -8.53
C GLU A 249 2.32 -9.49 -8.36
N LEU A 250 2.64 -9.07 -7.12
CA LEU A 250 3.75 -8.15 -6.87
C LEU A 250 5.09 -8.76 -7.30
N LEU A 251 5.31 -10.05 -7.00
CA LEU A 251 6.52 -10.76 -7.42
C LEU A 251 6.65 -10.80 -8.95
N SER A 252 5.54 -11.03 -9.64
CA SER A 252 5.50 -10.99 -11.11
C SER A 252 5.95 -9.63 -11.64
N ARG A 253 5.47 -8.52 -11.05
CA ARG A 253 5.86 -7.15 -11.40
C ARG A 253 7.34 -6.88 -11.13
N VAL A 254 7.83 -7.25 -9.95
CA VAL A 254 9.24 -7.10 -9.55
C VAL A 254 10.15 -7.86 -10.51
N CYS A 255 9.87 -9.16 -10.75
CA CYS A 255 10.64 -9.96 -11.70
C CYS A 255 10.62 -9.37 -13.11
N ARG A 256 9.46 -8.92 -13.57
CA ARG A 256 9.29 -8.31 -14.88
C ARG A 256 10.12 -7.03 -15.05
N ALA A 257 10.13 -6.18 -14.04
CA ALA A 257 10.92 -4.95 -14.03
C ALA A 257 12.42 -5.25 -14.17
N HIS A 258 12.94 -6.20 -13.39
CA HIS A 258 14.33 -6.64 -13.49
C HIS A 258 14.65 -7.26 -14.84
N GLN A 259 13.78 -8.08 -15.40
CA GLN A 259 13.96 -8.68 -16.73
C GLN A 259 14.04 -7.62 -17.83
N ILE A 260 13.17 -6.60 -17.78
CA ILE A 260 13.21 -5.46 -18.71
C ILE A 260 14.51 -4.67 -18.56
N ALA A 261 15.05 -4.55 -17.33
CA ALA A 261 16.32 -3.91 -17.04
C ALA A 261 17.56 -4.76 -17.42
N GLY A 262 17.36 -5.95 -18.00
CA GLY A 262 18.45 -6.77 -18.55
C GLY A 262 18.95 -7.87 -17.60
N VAL A 263 18.16 -8.27 -16.60
CA VAL A 263 18.47 -9.40 -15.70
C VAL A 263 17.84 -10.69 -16.22
N SER A 264 18.55 -11.80 -16.13
CA SER A 264 18.02 -13.11 -16.45
C SER A 264 17.48 -13.78 -15.17
N ILE A 265 16.17 -13.90 -15.03
CA ILE A 265 15.51 -14.69 -13.98
C ILE A 265 14.99 -15.96 -14.64
N VAL A 266 15.62 -17.11 -14.34
CA VAL A 266 15.40 -18.38 -15.07
C VAL A 266 13.99 -18.92 -14.85
N ASP A 267 13.51 -18.87 -13.61
CA ASP A 267 12.14 -19.25 -13.23
C ASP A 267 11.59 -18.25 -12.22
N PRO A 268 10.87 -17.21 -12.69
CA PRO A 268 10.27 -16.22 -11.79
C PRO A 268 9.33 -16.84 -10.75
N SER A 269 8.61 -17.92 -11.09
CA SER A 269 7.65 -18.55 -10.18
C SER A 269 8.29 -19.30 -9.02
N ALA A 270 9.54 -19.73 -9.19
CA ALA A 270 10.33 -20.41 -8.17
C ALA A 270 11.42 -19.51 -7.54
N THR A 271 11.31 -18.19 -7.72
CA THR A 271 12.27 -17.21 -7.19
C THR A 271 11.54 -16.23 -6.29
N SER A 272 12.16 -15.76 -5.20
CA SER A 272 11.61 -14.71 -4.33
C SER A 272 12.56 -13.51 -4.35
N ILE A 273 12.05 -12.34 -4.69
CA ILE A 273 12.83 -11.10 -4.76
C ILE A 273 12.01 -10.01 -4.06
N ASP A 274 12.58 -9.43 -3.01
CA ASP A 274 11.97 -8.32 -2.30
C ASP A 274 12.05 -7.02 -3.12
N VAL A 275 11.13 -6.09 -2.87
CA VAL A 275 11.00 -4.86 -3.67
C VAL A 275 12.20 -3.91 -3.57
N GLU A 276 13.00 -4.01 -2.50
CA GLU A 276 14.20 -3.20 -2.29
C GLU A 276 15.45 -3.77 -3.00
N VAL A 277 15.38 -4.99 -3.52
CA VAL A 277 16.52 -5.67 -4.13
C VAL A 277 16.95 -4.97 -5.42
N VAL A 278 18.25 -4.73 -5.55
CA VAL A 278 18.84 -4.14 -6.76
C VAL A 278 19.65 -5.18 -7.51
N LEU A 279 19.33 -5.40 -8.77
CA LEU A 279 20.02 -6.36 -9.65
C LEU A 279 20.72 -5.62 -10.80
N GLY A 280 22.02 -5.90 -10.97
CA GLY A 280 22.82 -5.35 -12.07
C GLY A 280 22.53 -6.03 -13.41
N GLN A 281 22.77 -5.31 -14.50
CA GLN A 281 22.60 -5.80 -15.87
C GLN A 281 23.38 -7.12 -16.10
N ASP A 282 22.80 -8.03 -16.87
CA ASP A 282 23.35 -9.35 -17.19
C ASP A 282 23.54 -10.29 -15.96
N ALA A 283 23.00 -9.91 -14.78
CA ALA A 283 22.93 -10.83 -13.67
C ALA A 283 22.00 -12.01 -14.01
N VAL A 284 22.34 -13.21 -13.50
CA VAL A 284 21.56 -14.43 -13.70
C VAL A 284 21.09 -14.95 -12.35
N ILE A 285 19.78 -15.05 -12.16
CA ILE A 285 19.14 -15.57 -10.95
C ILE A 285 18.53 -16.94 -11.29
N GLU A 286 19.09 -17.99 -10.71
CA GLU A 286 18.60 -19.36 -10.91
C GLU A 286 17.40 -19.68 -10.02
N PRO A 287 16.61 -20.73 -10.34
CA PRO A 287 15.41 -21.10 -9.58
C PRO A 287 15.70 -21.40 -8.10
N PHE A 288 14.66 -21.28 -7.25
CA PHE A 288 14.72 -21.51 -5.80
C PHE A 288 15.67 -20.56 -5.06
N THR A 289 15.94 -19.39 -5.63
CA THR A 289 16.72 -18.33 -5.03
C THR A 289 15.82 -17.38 -4.26
N ALA A 290 16.25 -16.92 -3.08
CA ALA A 290 15.61 -15.85 -2.33
C ALA A 290 16.59 -14.69 -2.16
N LEU A 291 16.17 -13.50 -2.62
CA LEU A 291 16.88 -12.24 -2.45
C LEU A 291 16.04 -11.33 -1.56
N VAL A 292 16.53 -11.00 -0.37
CA VAL A 292 15.71 -10.45 0.71
C VAL A 292 16.32 -9.15 1.23
N GLY A 293 15.47 -8.19 1.55
CA GLY A 293 15.81 -6.93 2.19
C GLY A 293 16.72 -6.05 1.34
N ASP A 294 17.65 -5.32 1.98
CA ASP A 294 18.61 -4.44 1.30
C ASP A 294 19.74 -5.26 0.65
N THR A 295 19.36 -5.99 -0.41
CA THR A 295 20.30 -6.86 -1.15
C THR A 295 20.64 -6.26 -2.51
N THR A 296 21.93 -6.21 -2.83
CA THR A 296 22.41 -5.75 -4.14
C THR A 296 23.23 -6.85 -4.81
N ILE A 297 22.90 -7.19 -6.06
CA ILE A 297 23.64 -8.12 -6.91
C ILE A 297 24.27 -7.36 -8.06
N GLY A 298 25.59 -7.37 -8.15
CA GLY A 298 26.35 -6.67 -9.19
C GLY A 298 26.15 -7.27 -10.59
N PRO A 299 26.51 -6.54 -11.64
CA PRO A 299 26.31 -6.98 -13.02
C PRO A 299 27.11 -8.26 -13.35
N ARG A 300 26.54 -9.09 -14.25
CA ARG A 300 27.09 -10.38 -14.70
C ARG A 300 27.33 -11.41 -13.60
N THR A 301 26.82 -11.18 -12.39
CA THR A 301 26.88 -12.11 -11.28
C THR A 301 25.85 -13.21 -11.44
N VAL A 302 26.23 -14.44 -11.15
CA VAL A 302 25.34 -15.60 -11.16
C VAL A 302 25.02 -16.00 -9.73
N VAL A 303 23.71 -15.94 -9.40
CA VAL A 303 23.18 -16.47 -8.14
C VAL A 303 22.54 -17.81 -8.41
N GLY A 304 23.24 -18.89 -8.00
CA GLY A 304 22.87 -20.27 -8.27
C GLY A 304 21.69 -20.75 -7.42
N SER A 305 21.03 -21.77 -7.93
CA SER A 305 19.86 -22.41 -7.33
C SER A 305 20.00 -22.70 -5.84
N GLY A 306 18.94 -22.42 -5.08
CA GLY A 306 18.90 -22.68 -3.64
C GLY A 306 19.72 -21.70 -2.79
N SER A 307 20.19 -20.59 -3.38
CA SER A 307 20.85 -19.54 -2.62
C SER A 307 19.84 -18.64 -1.92
N VAL A 308 20.21 -18.20 -0.71
CA VAL A 308 19.47 -17.20 0.06
C VAL A 308 20.43 -16.06 0.38
N VAL A 309 20.08 -14.85 -0.04
CA VAL A 309 20.90 -13.65 0.14
C VAL A 309 20.05 -12.59 0.85
N VAL A 310 20.47 -12.23 2.06
CA VAL A 310 19.72 -11.32 2.94
C VAL A 310 20.59 -10.12 3.28
N ASN A 311 20.10 -8.91 3.06
CA ASN A 311 20.79 -7.64 3.41
C ASN A 311 22.26 -7.64 3.01
N SER A 312 22.60 -8.15 1.84
CA SER A 312 23.99 -8.43 1.44
C SER A 312 24.32 -7.80 0.09
N HIS A 313 25.57 -7.38 -0.05
CA HIS A 313 26.07 -6.75 -1.27
C HIS A 313 27.05 -7.65 -1.99
N VAL A 314 26.70 -8.11 -3.18
CA VAL A 314 27.52 -8.97 -4.02
C VAL A 314 28.04 -8.17 -5.22
N GLY A 315 29.36 -8.11 -5.38
CA GLY A 315 30.03 -7.40 -6.47
C GLY A 315 29.77 -8.02 -7.85
N ALA A 316 30.32 -7.38 -8.88
CA ALA A 316 30.18 -7.80 -10.27
C ALA A 316 30.96 -9.11 -10.55
N ASP A 317 30.52 -9.87 -11.58
CA ASP A 317 31.23 -11.07 -12.07
C ASP A 317 31.42 -12.16 -11.01
N ALA A 318 30.65 -12.14 -9.91
CA ALA A 318 30.70 -13.13 -8.85
C ALA A 318 29.85 -14.37 -9.19
N VAL A 319 30.14 -15.50 -8.55
CA VAL A 319 29.35 -16.73 -8.70
C VAL A 319 29.03 -17.28 -7.31
N ILE A 320 27.75 -17.23 -6.96
CA ILE A 320 27.20 -17.74 -5.70
C ILE A 320 26.57 -19.11 -5.98
N LYS A 321 27.06 -20.17 -5.35
CA LYS A 321 26.54 -21.51 -5.59
C LYS A 321 25.84 -22.06 -4.34
N SER A 322 24.51 -22.20 -4.39
CA SER A 322 23.71 -22.83 -3.31
C SER A 322 24.19 -22.44 -1.91
N SER A 323 24.22 -21.14 -1.62
CA SER A 323 24.86 -20.56 -0.43
C SER A 323 23.88 -19.70 0.35
N TYR A 324 24.16 -19.49 1.63
CA TYR A 324 23.45 -18.55 2.51
C TYR A 324 24.34 -17.36 2.85
N LEU A 325 23.88 -16.16 2.54
CA LEU A 325 24.54 -14.90 2.85
C LEU A 325 23.60 -14.02 3.66
N GLU A 326 24.09 -13.45 4.76
CA GLU A 326 23.34 -12.51 5.59
C GLU A 326 24.28 -11.41 6.09
N ASP A 327 23.83 -10.15 5.94
CA ASP A 327 24.58 -8.95 6.33
C ASP A 327 26.05 -8.97 5.86
N SER A 328 26.28 -9.45 4.63
CA SER A 328 27.61 -9.78 4.13
C SER A 328 27.97 -8.99 2.86
N VAL A 329 29.26 -8.80 2.66
CA VAL A 329 29.81 -8.22 1.43
C VAL A 329 30.67 -9.27 0.71
N VAL A 330 30.39 -9.46 -0.58
CA VAL A 330 31.16 -10.35 -1.47
C VAL A 330 31.79 -9.51 -2.57
N ASP A 331 33.11 -9.52 -2.66
CA ASP A 331 33.84 -8.77 -3.68
C ASP A 331 33.57 -9.26 -5.11
N SER A 332 33.86 -8.40 -6.10
CA SER A 332 33.73 -8.73 -7.51
C SER A 332 34.63 -9.90 -7.92
N GLY A 333 34.12 -10.79 -8.77
CA GLY A 333 34.84 -11.95 -9.30
C GLY A 333 35.00 -13.11 -8.33
N VAL A 334 34.44 -13.01 -7.11
CA VAL A 334 34.50 -14.08 -6.11
C VAL A 334 33.60 -15.25 -6.51
N VAL A 335 34.10 -16.47 -6.32
CA VAL A 335 33.33 -17.71 -6.51
C VAL A 335 33.12 -18.35 -5.15
N LEU A 336 31.88 -18.37 -4.67
CA LEU A 336 31.50 -19.10 -3.47
C LEU A 336 31.15 -20.55 -3.82
N ASN A 337 31.72 -21.49 -3.08
CA ASN A 337 31.43 -22.89 -3.23
C ASN A 337 30.04 -23.25 -2.68
N PRO A 338 29.44 -24.37 -3.12
CA PRO A 338 28.15 -24.81 -2.56
C PRO A 338 28.21 -24.99 -1.03
N ASN A 339 27.09 -24.65 -0.37
CA ASN A 339 26.92 -24.68 1.08
C ASN A 339 27.81 -23.69 1.86
N THR A 340 28.31 -22.63 1.21
CA THR A 340 28.96 -21.55 1.92
C THR A 340 27.92 -20.79 2.75
N VAL A 341 28.25 -20.52 4.00
CA VAL A 341 27.48 -19.66 4.91
C VAL A 341 28.34 -18.47 5.28
N LEU A 342 27.89 -17.28 4.92
CA LEU A 342 28.49 -16.00 5.34
C LEU A 342 27.45 -15.25 6.17
N GLN A 343 27.85 -14.89 7.38
CA GLN A 343 27.05 -14.02 8.27
C GLN A 343 28.01 -13.05 8.93
N SER A 344 27.67 -11.76 9.00
CA SER A 344 28.45 -10.84 9.81
C SER A 344 28.15 -11.14 11.28
N ASP A 345 29.18 -11.42 12.07
CA ASP A 345 29.07 -11.58 13.53
C ASP A 345 28.62 -10.24 14.15
N SER A 346 27.33 -10.07 14.35
CA SER A 346 26.77 -8.93 15.10
C SER A 346 26.91 -9.05 16.62
N THR A 347 27.81 -9.95 17.12
CA THR A 347 28.09 -10.13 18.55
C THR A 347 29.57 -10.14 18.86
N SER A 348 30.20 -8.95 18.83
CA SER A 348 31.36 -8.72 19.68
C SER A 348 31.11 -7.50 20.57
N SER A 349 30.16 -7.62 21.49
CA SER A 349 30.22 -6.85 22.73
C SER A 349 31.27 -7.51 23.60
N SER A 350 32.45 -6.89 23.62
CA SER A 350 33.53 -7.07 24.56
C SER A 350 33.03 -7.40 25.97
N GLU A 351 33.24 -8.63 26.43
CA GLU A 351 33.51 -8.87 27.81
C GLU A 351 34.98 -9.29 27.92
N GLY A 352 35.79 -8.31 28.26
CA GLY A 352 37.11 -8.53 28.75
C GLY A 352 37.03 -9.37 30.03
N ASN A 353 37.67 -10.51 30.05
CA ASN A 353 38.06 -11.15 31.29
C ASN A 353 39.58 -11.19 31.36
N ALA A 354 40.09 -10.25 32.16
CA ALA A 354 41.40 -10.36 32.73
C ALA A 354 41.39 -11.52 33.72
N ARG A 355 42.20 -12.51 33.45
CA ARG A 355 43.05 -13.21 34.46
C ARG A 355 44.14 -14.03 33.77
#